data_ce4c01d3909f7c6c5b4665a5f7d72cdf
#
_entry.id   ce4c01d3909f7c6c5b4665a5f7d72cdf
#
_cell.length_a   1.000
_cell.length_b   1.000
_cell.length_c   1.000
_cell.angle_alpha   90.00
_cell.angle_beta   90.00
_cell.angle_gamma   90.00
#
_symmetry.space_group_name_H-M   'P 1'
#
loop_
_entity.id
_entity.type
_entity.pdbx_description
1 polymer ?
#
loop_
_entity_poly.entity_id
_entity_poly.type
_entity_poly.pdbx_seq_one_letter_code
_entity_poly.pdbx_strand_id
1 'polypeptide(L)'
;MKTIYILLTRSGTLLSKLVYSVTGANYTHASLAFDEDLSCLYSSTRKNGYTMFPAGPSREYLDRGVFRLRPEVPCALYALEVSEEAYIRARRRANHMMAHGQLYRFNVLGLVLCAMHIRWQRRRHYFCSQFVSDVLEKSGALELPKDSTLMHPNDYTQLGQLRCVYQGQLSGLPQRQKMDLGQDQTVISIYLGLALGLMKAGVRRIF
;
A
#
# COMPACT_ATOMS: atom_id res chain seq x y z
N MET A 1 15.41 3.37 -17.47
CA MET A 1 14.81 3.89 -16.21
C MET A 1 13.72 2.93 -15.77
N LYS A 2 13.44 2.87 -14.49
CA LYS A 2 12.38 2.06 -13.87
C LYS A 2 11.48 2.96 -13.03
N THR A 3 10.25 2.54 -12.79
CA THR A 3 9.30 3.33 -12.02
C THR A 3 8.98 2.66 -10.69
N ILE A 4 9.03 3.43 -9.61
CA ILE A 4 8.50 3.07 -8.28
C ILE A 4 7.21 3.85 -8.09
N TYR A 5 6.17 3.19 -7.59
CA TYR A 5 4.89 3.81 -7.32
C TYR A 5 4.69 4.02 -5.82
N ILE A 6 4.11 5.15 -5.47
CA ILE A 6 3.76 5.50 -4.09
C ILE A 6 2.24 5.72 -4.05
N LEU A 7 1.54 4.82 -3.35
CA LEU A 7 0.10 4.94 -3.12
C LEU A 7 -0.12 5.61 -1.76
N LEU A 8 -0.77 6.75 -1.77
CA LEU A 8 -1.22 7.48 -0.58
C LEU A 8 -2.72 7.23 -0.39
N THR A 9 -3.16 6.94 0.84
CA THR A 9 -4.57 6.73 1.15
C THR A 9 -4.97 7.33 2.50
N ARG A 10 -6.28 7.61 2.67
CA ARG A 10 -6.88 7.94 3.97
C ARG A 10 -7.76 6.78 4.43
N SER A 11 -7.17 5.76 5.02
CA SER A 11 -7.80 4.46 5.28
C SER A 11 -8.98 4.46 6.28
N GLY A 12 -9.33 5.59 6.89
CA GLY A 12 -10.49 5.72 7.79
C GLY A 12 -10.43 4.87 9.08
N THR A 13 -9.26 4.34 9.43
CA THR A 13 -9.06 3.56 10.66
C THR A 13 -8.92 4.48 11.87
N LEU A 14 -9.05 3.95 13.10
CA LEU A 14 -8.87 4.75 14.32
C LEU A 14 -7.53 5.50 14.33
N LEU A 15 -6.44 4.84 13.96
CA LEU A 15 -5.13 5.45 13.85
C LEU A 15 -5.08 6.53 12.76
N SER A 16 -5.68 6.25 11.61
CA SER A 16 -5.83 7.23 10.52
C SER A 16 -6.65 8.45 10.94
N LYS A 17 -7.74 8.24 11.69
CA LYS A 17 -8.55 9.33 12.25
C LYS A 17 -7.77 10.18 13.24
N LEU A 18 -6.97 9.55 14.11
CA LEU A 18 -6.12 10.26 15.06
C LEU A 18 -5.06 11.11 14.33
N VAL A 19 -4.36 10.54 13.36
CA VAL A 19 -3.39 11.28 12.54
C VAL A 19 -4.07 12.45 11.81
N TYR A 20 -5.22 12.21 11.20
CA TYR A 20 -5.99 13.25 10.52
C TYR A 20 -6.41 14.39 11.48
N SER A 21 -6.90 14.05 12.68
CA SER A 21 -7.33 15.06 13.68
C SER A 21 -6.20 15.98 14.14
N VAL A 22 -4.98 15.46 14.19
CA VAL A 22 -3.80 16.21 14.61
C VAL A 22 -3.16 16.99 13.45
N THR A 23 -3.14 16.41 12.25
CA THR A 23 -2.39 16.99 11.12
C THR A 23 -3.24 17.68 10.06
N GLY A 24 -4.56 17.44 10.02
CA GLY A 24 -5.45 17.89 8.94
C GLY A 24 -5.12 17.30 7.56
N ALA A 25 -4.21 16.31 7.50
CA ALA A 25 -3.62 15.81 6.28
C ALA A 25 -4.62 15.03 5.42
N ASN A 26 -4.65 15.26 4.11
CA ASN A 26 -5.53 14.54 3.18
C ASN A 26 -5.25 13.04 3.14
N TYR A 27 -3.99 12.64 3.33
CA TYR A 27 -3.54 11.24 3.32
C TYR A 27 -2.87 10.88 4.64
N THR A 28 -3.19 9.70 5.15
CA THR A 28 -2.73 9.22 6.48
C THR A 28 -1.99 7.88 6.39
N HIS A 29 -1.85 7.34 5.19
CA HIS A 29 -1.15 6.09 4.93
C HIS A 29 -0.37 6.17 3.62
N ALA A 30 0.79 5.51 3.56
CA ALA A 30 1.66 5.45 2.39
C ALA A 30 2.15 4.01 2.17
N SER A 31 2.15 3.57 0.91
CA SER A 31 2.64 2.25 0.48
C SER A 31 3.46 2.39 -0.80
N LEU A 32 4.45 1.50 -0.99
CA LEU A 32 5.25 1.39 -2.21
C LEU A 32 4.76 0.23 -3.08
N ALA A 33 4.83 0.40 -4.40
CA ALA A 33 4.75 -0.70 -5.36
C ALA A 33 5.92 -0.62 -6.36
N PHE A 34 6.29 -1.78 -6.90
CA PHE A 34 7.38 -1.94 -7.86
C PHE A 34 6.89 -2.38 -9.25
N ASP A 35 5.60 -2.38 -9.45
CA ASP A 35 4.94 -2.68 -10.72
C ASP A 35 3.76 -1.74 -10.96
N GLU A 36 3.43 -1.53 -12.23
CA GLU A 36 2.36 -0.62 -12.65
C GLU A 36 0.97 -1.14 -12.25
N ASP A 37 0.81 -2.46 -12.18
CA ASP A 37 -0.47 -3.07 -11.81
C ASP A 37 -0.75 -3.02 -10.30
N LEU A 38 0.20 -2.52 -9.50
CA LEU A 38 0.12 -2.48 -8.04
C LEU A 38 -0.22 -3.85 -7.43
N SER A 39 0.32 -4.91 -8.03
CA SER A 39 0.04 -6.30 -7.67
C SER A 39 0.41 -6.62 -6.23
N CYS A 40 1.37 -5.89 -5.68
CA CYS A 40 1.80 -5.98 -4.29
C CYS A 40 2.26 -4.63 -3.79
N LEU A 41 1.65 -4.15 -2.72
CA LEU A 41 2.01 -2.94 -2.01
C LEU A 41 2.85 -3.27 -0.77
N TYR A 42 3.86 -2.47 -0.49
CA TYR A 42 4.78 -2.62 0.62
C TYR A 42 4.63 -1.44 1.59
N SER A 43 4.34 -1.72 2.86
CA SER A 43 4.21 -0.68 3.87
C SER A 43 4.58 -1.21 5.27
N SER A 44 4.59 -0.34 6.27
CA SER A 44 4.53 -0.73 7.68
C SER A 44 3.11 -0.48 8.18
N THR A 45 2.37 -1.58 8.39
CA THR A 45 0.93 -1.56 8.68
C THR A 45 0.52 -2.78 9.51
N ARG A 46 -0.78 -3.02 9.62
CA ARG A 46 -1.35 -4.20 10.30
C ARG A 46 -1.02 -5.47 9.52
N LYS A 47 -0.55 -6.52 10.20
CA LYS A 47 -0.22 -7.78 9.55
C LYS A 47 -1.45 -8.62 9.17
N ASN A 48 -2.54 -8.48 9.91
CA ASN A 48 -3.76 -9.29 9.73
C ASN A 48 -4.91 -8.53 9.03
N GLY A 49 -4.70 -7.31 8.56
CA GLY A 49 -5.70 -6.51 7.85
C GLY A 49 -6.89 -6.02 8.69
N TYR A 50 -7.28 -6.71 9.75
CA TYR A 50 -8.49 -6.43 10.54
C TYR A 50 -8.19 -5.95 11.96
N THR A 51 -7.15 -6.48 12.62
CA THR A 51 -6.77 -6.15 13.99
C THR A 51 -5.69 -5.06 14.02
N MET A 52 -5.64 -4.26 15.09
CA MET A 52 -4.61 -3.23 15.24
C MET A 52 -3.20 -3.83 15.38
N PHE A 53 -3.08 -4.97 16.05
CA PHE A 53 -1.83 -5.70 16.27
C PHE A 53 -1.99 -7.17 15.88
N PRO A 54 -0.91 -7.84 15.43
CA PRO A 54 0.44 -7.34 15.25
C PRO A 54 0.57 -6.38 14.04
N ALA A 55 1.46 -5.39 14.15
CA ALA A 55 1.72 -4.41 13.12
C ALA A 55 3.23 -4.24 12.86
N GLY A 56 3.60 -3.90 11.65
CA GLY A 56 4.98 -3.74 11.17
C GLY A 56 5.05 -3.87 9.66
N PRO A 57 6.27 -4.04 9.08
CA PRO A 57 6.41 -4.24 7.64
C PRO A 57 5.56 -5.41 7.18
N SER A 58 4.70 -5.16 6.20
CA SER A 58 3.78 -6.14 5.61
C SER A 58 3.40 -5.78 4.18
N ARG A 59 2.94 -6.79 3.44
CA ARG A 59 2.39 -6.61 2.11
C ARG A 59 0.90 -6.30 2.21
N GLU A 60 0.45 -5.39 1.36
CA GLU A 60 -0.96 -5.03 1.20
C GLU A 60 -1.38 -5.31 -0.24
N TYR A 61 -2.67 -5.51 -0.45
CA TYR A 61 -3.24 -5.80 -1.75
C TYR A 61 -4.54 -5.01 -1.92
N LEU A 62 -4.79 -4.49 -3.12
CA LEU A 62 -5.96 -3.67 -3.40
C LEU A 62 -7.28 -4.45 -3.27
N ASP A 63 -7.24 -5.76 -3.51
CA ASP A 63 -8.39 -6.69 -3.46
C ASP A 63 -8.67 -7.28 -2.08
N ARG A 64 -7.90 -6.92 -1.05
CA ARG A 64 -7.97 -7.55 0.29
C ARG A 64 -7.92 -6.54 1.42
N GLY A 65 -8.31 -7.02 2.62
CA GLY A 65 -8.17 -6.27 3.87
C GLY A 65 -8.92 -4.94 3.85
N VAL A 66 -8.25 -3.89 4.32
CA VAL A 66 -8.85 -2.55 4.46
C VAL A 66 -9.22 -1.95 3.11
N PHE A 67 -8.43 -2.16 2.08
CA PHE A 67 -8.69 -1.60 0.75
C PHE A 67 -9.93 -2.20 0.11
N ARG A 68 -10.20 -3.50 0.33
CA ARG A 68 -11.43 -4.13 -0.12
C ARG A 68 -12.65 -3.62 0.65
N LEU A 69 -12.52 -3.44 1.98
CA LEU A 69 -13.62 -3.02 2.85
C LEU A 69 -13.96 -1.52 2.72
N ARG A 70 -13.06 -0.73 2.16
CA ARG A 70 -13.17 0.73 2.08
C ARG A 70 -12.79 1.24 0.69
N PRO A 71 -13.55 0.89 -0.36
CA PRO A 71 -13.24 1.30 -1.73
C PRO A 71 -13.42 2.80 -1.98
N GLU A 72 -14.19 3.49 -1.14
CA GLU A 72 -14.52 4.92 -1.23
C GLU A 72 -13.44 5.85 -0.65
N VAL A 73 -12.36 5.30 -0.03
CA VAL A 73 -11.35 6.16 0.60
C VAL A 73 -10.60 7.00 -0.43
N PRO A 74 -10.32 8.27 -0.10
CA PRO A 74 -9.47 9.12 -0.92
C PRO A 74 -8.07 8.50 -1.07
N CYS A 75 -7.57 8.53 -2.30
CA CYS A 75 -6.20 8.09 -2.60
C CYS A 75 -5.54 8.98 -3.65
N ALA A 76 -4.20 8.91 -3.69
CA ALA A 76 -3.41 9.43 -4.79
C ALA A 76 -2.27 8.46 -5.12
N LEU A 77 -2.02 8.24 -6.39
CA LEU A 77 -0.93 7.42 -6.91
C LEU A 77 0.11 8.34 -7.54
N TYR A 78 1.33 8.18 -7.09
CA TYR A 78 2.49 8.89 -7.63
C TYR A 78 3.48 7.91 -8.25
N ALA A 79 4.11 8.34 -9.36
CA ALA A 79 5.18 7.64 -10.03
C ALA A 79 6.51 8.37 -9.80
N LEU A 80 7.54 7.64 -9.44
CA LEU A 80 8.92 8.08 -9.27
C LEU A 80 9.80 7.34 -10.28
N GLU A 81 10.37 8.06 -11.22
CA GLU A 81 11.34 7.51 -12.17
C GLU A 81 12.73 7.46 -11.53
N VAL A 82 13.36 6.29 -11.59
CA VAL A 82 14.66 6.03 -10.94
C VAL A 82 15.59 5.26 -11.85
N SER A 83 16.88 5.25 -11.53
CA SER A 83 17.82 4.35 -12.16
C SER A 83 17.50 2.88 -11.86
N GLU A 84 17.93 1.97 -12.72
CA GLU A 84 17.71 0.54 -12.51
C GLU A 84 18.37 0.04 -11.22
N GLU A 85 19.54 0.57 -10.89
CA GLU A 85 20.27 0.23 -9.67
C GLU A 85 19.52 0.69 -8.41
N ALA A 86 18.99 1.92 -8.40
CA ALA A 86 18.18 2.44 -7.29
C ALA A 86 16.90 1.63 -7.11
N TYR A 87 16.23 1.26 -8.21
CA TYR A 87 15.05 0.40 -8.21
C TYR A 87 15.37 -0.98 -7.59
N ILE A 88 16.44 -1.63 -8.03
CA ILE A 88 16.85 -2.94 -7.52
C ILE A 88 17.17 -2.85 -6.02
N ARG A 89 17.90 -1.81 -5.58
CA ARG A 89 18.21 -1.59 -4.16
C ARG A 89 16.94 -1.36 -3.34
N ALA A 90 16.01 -0.53 -3.82
CA ALA A 90 14.74 -0.26 -3.15
C ALA A 90 13.91 -1.53 -2.98
N ARG A 91 13.74 -2.30 -4.06
CA ARG A 91 13.00 -3.56 -4.05
C ARG A 91 13.64 -4.61 -3.14
N ARG A 92 14.96 -4.73 -3.17
CA ARG A 92 15.72 -5.62 -2.28
C ARG A 92 15.52 -5.23 -0.82
N ARG A 93 15.61 -3.93 -0.48
CA ARG A 93 15.41 -3.43 0.87
C ARG A 93 13.99 -3.71 1.37
N ALA A 94 12.97 -3.37 0.59
CA ALA A 94 11.58 -3.67 0.93
C ALA A 94 11.36 -5.17 1.17
N ASN A 95 11.80 -6.03 0.25
CA ASN A 95 11.69 -7.47 0.37
C ASN A 95 12.45 -8.02 1.60
N HIS A 96 13.65 -7.50 1.91
CA HIS A 96 14.39 -7.89 3.11
C HIS A 96 13.59 -7.59 4.38
N MET A 97 12.99 -6.40 4.48
CA MET A 97 12.18 -6.03 5.65
C MET A 97 10.91 -6.88 5.76
N MET A 98 10.31 -7.30 4.63
CA MET A 98 9.17 -8.23 4.62
C MET A 98 9.58 -9.63 5.09
N ALA A 99 10.68 -10.18 4.55
CA ALA A 99 11.19 -11.52 4.89
C ALA A 99 11.54 -11.63 6.38
N HIS A 100 12.07 -10.54 6.96
CA HIS A 100 12.43 -10.47 8.37
C HIS A 100 11.41 -9.70 9.23
N GLY A 101 10.15 -9.69 8.81
CA GLY A 101 9.09 -8.90 9.44
C GLY A 101 8.86 -9.18 10.93
N GLN A 102 9.29 -10.35 11.44
CA GLN A 102 9.28 -10.68 12.88
C GLN A 102 10.26 -9.83 13.71
N LEU A 103 11.32 -9.30 13.09
CA LEU A 103 12.31 -8.44 13.74
C LEU A 103 11.90 -6.97 13.78
N TYR A 104 10.88 -6.62 13.01
CA TYR A 104 10.40 -5.25 12.87
C TYR A 104 9.05 -5.05 13.56
N ARG A 105 8.82 -3.85 14.07
CA ARG A 105 7.59 -3.47 14.77
C ARG A 105 7.03 -2.16 14.20
N PHE A 106 5.76 -1.94 14.42
CA PHE A 106 5.14 -0.65 14.12
C PHE A 106 5.56 0.40 15.16
N ASN A 107 5.92 1.59 14.69
CA ASN A 107 6.40 2.70 15.51
C ASN A 107 5.25 3.63 15.91
N VAL A 108 4.37 3.19 16.84
CA VAL A 108 3.23 4.01 17.29
C VAL A 108 3.70 5.32 17.91
N LEU A 109 4.68 5.25 18.84
CA LEU A 109 5.18 6.44 19.52
C LEU A 109 5.88 7.38 18.53
N GLY A 110 6.68 6.84 17.61
CA GLY A 110 7.31 7.64 16.54
C GLY A 110 6.30 8.34 15.65
N LEU A 111 5.15 7.71 15.37
CA LEU A 111 4.07 8.34 14.60
C LEU A 111 3.46 9.55 15.35
N VAL A 112 3.25 9.42 16.66
CA VAL A 112 2.75 10.53 17.50
C VAL A 112 3.77 11.67 17.56
N LEU A 113 5.04 11.34 17.79
CA LEU A 113 6.13 12.33 17.83
C LEU A 113 6.35 13.00 16.46
N CYS A 114 6.21 12.25 15.37
CA CYS A 114 6.23 12.80 14.00
C CYS A 114 5.12 13.86 13.82
N ALA A 115 3.90 13.59 14.28
CA ALA A 115 2.80 14.56 14.23
C ALA A 115 3.09 15.82 15.08
N MET A 116 3.93 15.72 16.09
CA MET A 116 4.42 16.85 16.91
C MET A 116 5.71 17.47 16.36
N HIS A 117 6.17 17.08 15.17
CA HIS A 117 7.44 17.50 14.57
C HIS A 117 8.69 17.15 15.42
N ILE A 118 8.62 16.14 16.26
CA ILE A 118 9.72 15.68 17.11
C ILE A 118 10.41 14.49 16.44
N ARG A 119 11.68 14.67 16.09
CA ARG A 119 12.51 13.61 15.52
C ARG A 119 12.77 12.53 16.56
N TRP A 120 12.40 11.29 16.26
CA TRP A 120 12.65 10.15 17.13
C TRP A 120 12.86 8.87 16.34
N GLN A 121 14.08 8.36 16.37
CA GLN A 121 14.48 7.15 15.66
C GLN A 121 14.56 5.98 16.65
N ARG A 122 13.81 4.92 16.39
CA ARG A 122 13.91 3.65 17.11
C ARG A 122 14.31 2.54 16.16
N ARG A 123 15.36 1.79 16.50
CA ARG A 123 15.85 0.71 15.66
C ARG A 123 14.76 -0.32 15.39
N ARG A 124 14.59 -0.70 14.11
CA ARG A 124 13.61 -1.69 13.64
C ARG A 124 12.15 -1.35 13.94
N HIS A 125 11.83 -0.09 14.14
CA HIS A 125 10.48 0.38 14.32
C HIS A 125 10.15 1.42 13.25
N TYR A 126 9.07 1.17 12.50
CA TYR A 126 8.67 2.02 11.38
C TYR A 126 7.16 2.23 11.38
N PHE A 127 6.70 3.43 11.16
CA PHE A 127 5.33 3.68 10.69
C PHE A 127 5.33 3.75 9.14
N CYS A 128 4.15 3.85 8.51
CA CYS A 128 4.00 3.67 7.06
C CYS A 128 4.89 4.60 6.22
N SER A 129 4.79 5.92 6.41
CA SER A 129 5.62 6.87 5.66
C SER A 129 7.10 6.81 6.03
N GLN A 130 7.45 6.54 7.28
CA GLN A 130 8.84 6.30 7.67
C GLN A 130 9.43 5.07 6.95
N PHE A 131 8.65 3.99 6.77
CA PHE A 131 9.08 2.82 6.01
C PHE A 131 9.33 3.19 4.54
N VAL A 132 8.38 3.89 3.91
CA VAL A 132 8.49 4.34 2.51
C VAL A 132 9.72 5.22 2.34
N SER A 133 9.89 6.22 3.21
CA SER A 133 11.02 7.14 3.21
C SER A 133 12.35 6.42 3.36
N ASP A 134 12.46 5.50 4.32
CA ASP A 134 13.69 4.74 4.57
C ASP A 134 14.07 3.85 3.36
N VAL A 135 13.10 3.24 2.70
CA VAL A 135 13.35 2.43 1.49
C VAL A 135 13.85 3.31 0.35
N LEU A 136 13.21 4.45 0.10
CA LEU A 136 13.56 5.35 -1.01
C LEU A 136 14.91 6.05 -0.78
N GLU A 137 15.13 6.58 0.41
CA GLU A 137 16.38 7.27 0.77
C GLU A 137 17.58 6.32 0.75
N LYS A 138 17.48 5.17 1.46
CA LYS A 138 18.60 4.20 1.56
C LYS A 138 18.92 3.49 0.26
N SER A 139 18.01 3.49 -0.69
CA SER A 139 18.27 2.97 -2.04
C SER A 139 18.89 4.02 -2.98
N GLY A 140 18.89 5.29 -2.60
CA GLY A 140 19.27 6.40 -3.46
C GLY A 140 18.21 6.66 -4.56
N ALA A 141 16.97 6.22 -4.35
CA ALA A 141 15.86 6.45 -5.28
C ALA A 141 15.28 7.87 -5.15
N LEU A 142 15.32 8.43 -3.94
CA LEU A 142 14.76 9.74 -3.64
C LEU A 142 15.58 10.41 -2.53
N GLU A 143 15.94 11.67 -2.73
CA GLU A 143 16.46 12.53 -1.69
C GLU A 143 15.29 13.17 -0.95
N LEU A 144 15.28 13.03 0.38
CA LEU A 144 14.19 13.53 1.21
C LEU A 144 14.47 14.96 1.69
N PRO A 145 13.46 15.83 1.77
CA PRO A 145 13.64 17.22 2.26
C PRO A 145 13.85 17.29 3.77
N LYS A 146 13.58 16.19 4.50
CA LYS A 146 13.70 16.09 5.96
C LYS A 146 13.92 14.63 6.36
N ASP A 147 14.32 14.43 7.63
CA ASP A 147 14.55 13.09 8.20
C ASP A 147 13.33 12.17 7.99
N SER A 148 13.57 10.91 7.65
CA SER A 148 12.54 9.90 7.37
C SER A 148 11.54 9.71 8.52
N THR A 149 11.96 9.99 9.77
CA THR A 149 11.09 9.93 10.96
C THR A 149 10.11 11.09 11.07
N LEU A 150 10.29 12.13 10.27
CA LEU A 150 9.43 13.32 10.22
C LEU A 150 8.58 13.38 8.94
N MET A 151 8.72 12.40 8.05
CA MET A 151 7.96 12.35 6.80
C MET A 151 6.54 11.85 7.05
N HIS A 152 5.56 12.71 6.74
CA HIS A 152 4.13 12.35 6.70
C HIS A 152 3.73 11.85 5.31
N PRO A 153 2.66 11.06 5.19
CA PRO A 153 2.13 10.67 3.88
C PRO A 153 1.83 11.86 2.97
N ASN A 154 1.34 12.96 3.54
CA ASN A 154 0.99 14.16 2.77
C ASN A 154 2.21 14.91 2.21
N ASP A 155 3.40 14.73 2.79
CA ASP A 155 4.63 15.41 2.30
C ASP A 155 5.01 14.94 0.89
N TYR A 156 4.70 13.69 0.54
CA TYR A 156 4.97 13.17 -0.80
C TYR A 156 4.24 13.95 -1.90
N THR A 157 3.11 14.59 -1.59
CA THR A 157 2.35 15.39 -2.56
C THR A 157 3.09 16.67 -2.98
N GLN A 158 4.12 17.09 -2.22
CA GLN A 158 4.89 18.29 -2.43
C GLN A 158 6.26 18.04 -3.07
N LEU A 159 6.63 16.76 -3.30
CA LEU A 159 7.92 16.40 -3.85
C LEU A 159 7.90 16.54 -5.38
N GLY A 160 8.66 17.47 -5.93
CA GLY A 160 8.70 17.76 -7.36
C GLY A 160 9.20 16.60 -8.24
N GLN A 161 9.91 15.61 -7.65
CA GLN A 161 10.34 14.40 -8.34
C GLN A 161 9.21 13.40 -8.56
N LEU A 162 8.08 13.54 -7.87
CA LEU A 162 6.95 12.64 -7.96
C LEU A 162 5.91 13.18 -8.96
N ARG A 163 5.60 12.39 -9.96
CA ARG A 163 4.52 12.69 -10.91
C ARG A 163 3.21 12.06 -10.43
N CYS A 164 2.19 12.88 -10.19
CA CYS A 164 0.85 12.39 -9.88
C CYS A 164 0.27 11.64 -11.09
N VAL A 165 -0.07 10.37 -10.91
CA VAL A 165 -0.66 9.49 -11.93
C VAL A 165 -2.18 9.42 -11.79
N TYR A 166 -2.66 9.42 -10.55
CA TYR A 166 -4.07 9.36 -10.23
C TYR A 166 -4.35 10.06 -8.90
N GLN A 167 -5.49 10.73 -8.83
CA GLN A 167 -6.03 11.29 -7.58
C GLN A 167 -7.55 11.18 -7.59
N GLY A 168 -8.11 10.57 -6.55
CA GLY A 168 -9.56 10.34 -6.46
C GLY A 168 -9.92 9.35 -5.36
N GLN A 169 -10.98 8.59 -5.58
CA GLN A 169 -11.35 7.48 -4.71
C GLN A 169 -10.61 6.20 -5.13
N LEU A 170 -10.34 5.33 -4.17
CA LEU A 170 -9.64 4.06 -4.42
C LEU A 170 -10.40 3.15 -5.41
N SER A 171 -11.75 3.19 -5.40
CA SER A 171 -12.61 2.49 -6.36
C SER A 171 -12.41 2.93 -7.80
N GLY A 172 -12.03 4.20 -8.01
CA GLY A 172 -11.74 4.74 -9.33
C GLY A 172 -10.32 4.50 -9.83
N LEU A 173 -9.45 3.88 -9.00
CA LEU A 173 -8.07 3.58 -9.39
C LEU A 173 -8.07 2.53 -10.52
N PRO A 174 -7.45 2.82 -11.70
CA PRO A 174 -7.51 1.94 -12.87
C PRO A 174 -7.06 0.49 -12.58
N GLN A 175 -6.00 0.32 -11.78
CA GLN A 175 -5.49 -0.99 -11.40
C GLN A 175 -6.50 -1.80 -10.60
N ARG A 176 -7.26 -1.16 -9.71
CA ARG A 176 -8.32 -1.81 -8.95
C ARG A 176 -9.48 -2.21 -9.83
N GLN A 177 -9.90 -1.35 -10.75
CA GLN A 177 -10.97 -1.64 -11.70
C GLN A 177 -10.66 -2.87 -12.56
N LYS A 178 -9.40 -3.01 -13.02
CA LYS A 178 -8.95 -4.22 -13.73
C LYS A 178 -9.08 -5.49 -12.87
N MET A 179 -8.76 -5.41 -11.58
CA MET A 179 -8.87 -6.55 -10.65
C MET A 179 -10.32 -6.95 -10.42
N ASP A 180 -11.23 -5.99 -10.23
CA ASP A 180 -12.65 -6.25 -10.03
C ASP A 180 -13.28 -6.92 -11.26
N LEU A 181 -12.99 -6.44 -12.47
CA LEU A 181 -13.41 -7.05 -13.73
C LEU A 181 -12.88 -8.49 -13.89
N GLY A 182 -11.63 -8.75 -13.49
CA GLY A 182 -11.03 -10.08 -13.53
C GLY A 182 -11.71 -11.06 -12.57
N GLN A 183 -12.13 -10.60 -11.39
CA GLN A 183 -12.86 -11.43 -10.42
C GLN A 183 -14.26 -11.77 -10.92
N ASP A 184 -15.00 -10.84 -11.50
CA ASP A 184 -16.33 -11.06 -12.06
C ASP A 184 -16.30 -12.07 -13.19
N GLN A 185 -15.33 -11.99 -14.11
CA GLN A 185 -15.16 -12.98 -15.18
C GLN A 185 -14.86 -14.38 -14.64
N THR A 186 -14.07 -14.51 -13.57
CA THR A 186 -13.77 -15.79 -12.93
C THR A 186 -15.01 -16.41 -12.30
N VAL A 187 -15.81 -15.61 -11.59
CA VAL A 187 -17.07 -16.04 -10.96
C VAL A 187 -18.05 -16.50 -12.04
N ILE A 188 -18.24 -15.72 -13.11
CA ILE A 188 -19.12 -16.08 -14.24
C ILE A 188 -18.66 -17.38 -14.89
N SER A 189 -17.35 -17.59 -15.09
CA SER A 189 -16.83 -18.81 -15.68
C SER A 189 -17.06 -20.06 -14.80
N ILE A 190 -16.97 -19.90 -13.48
CA ILE A 190 -17.27 -20.99 -12.52
C ILE A 190 -18.76 -21.34 -12.56
N TYR A 191 -19.66 -20.35 -12.54
CA TYR A 191 -21.11 -20.61 -12.64
C TYR A 191 -21.51 -21.26 -13.96
N LEU A 192 -20.94 -20.82 -15.09
CA LEU A 192 -21.13 -21.45 -16.40
C LEU A 192 -20.62 -22.89 -16.42
N GLY A 193 -19.45 -23.15 -15.83
CA GLY A 193 -18.90 -24.51 -15.72
C GLY A 193 -19.78 -25.44 -14.88
N LEU A 194 -20.32 -24.92 -13.74
CA LEU A 194 -21.26 -25.64 -12.89
C LEU A 194 -22.59 -25.94 -13.62
N ALA A 195 -23.16 -24.94 -14.32
CA ALA A 195 -24.40 -25.11 -15.07
C ALA A 195 -24.25 -26.15 -16.19
N LEU A 196 -23.16 -26.09 -16.96
CA LEU A 196 -22.86 -27.08 -18.00
C LEU A 196 -22.62 -28.50 -17.43
N GLY A 197 -22.01 -28.59 -16.24
CA GLY A 197 -21.81 -29.86 -15.53
C GLY A 197 -23.13 -30.49 -15.09
N LEU A 198 -24.07 -29.69 -14.56
CA LEU A 198 -25.39 -30.13 -14.16
C LEU A 198 -26.24 -30.55 -15.36
N MET A 199 -26.18 -29.84 -16.48
CA MET A 199 -26.86 -30.21 -17.71
C MET A 199 -26.36 -31.57 -18.26
N LYS A 200 -25.05 -31.81 -18.26
CA LYS A 200 -24.45 -33.10 -18.66
C LYS A 200 -24.83 -34.25 -17.72
N ALA A 201 -24.95 -34.00 -16.42
CA ALA A 201 -25.36 -34.99 -15.44
C ALA A 201 -26.87 -35.36 -15.56
N GLY A 202 -27.70 -34.35 -15.89
CA GLY A 202 -29.15 -34.56 -16.16
C GLY A 202 -29.42 -35.40 -17.39
N VAL A 203 -28.68 -35.18 -18.47
CA VAL A 203 -28.81 -35.99 -19.72
C VAL A 203 -28.40 -37.45 -19.54
N ARG A 204 -27.43 -37.77 -18.66
CA ARG A 204 -27.04 -39.18 -18.35
C ARG A 204 -28.03 -39.95 -17.50
N ARG A 205 -29.06 -39.36 -16.96
CA ARG A 205 -30.11 -40.04 -16.17
C ARG A 205 -31.39 -40.32 -16.96
N ILE A 206 -31.45 -39.93 -18.22
CA ILE A 206 -32.63 -40.05 -19.08
C ILE A 206 -32.43 -41.14 -20.19
N PHE A 207 -31.22 -41.75 -20.27
CA PHE A 207 -30.93 -42.88 -21.16
C PHE A 207 -30.39 -44.07 -20.41
#